data_aa52c5877a6859b51e8bdbb746620a8d
#
_entry.id   aa52c5877a6859b51e8bdbb746620a8d
#
_cell.length_a   1.000
_cell.length_b   1.000
_cell.length_c   1.000
_cell.angle_alpha   90.00
_cell.angle_beta   90.00
_cell.angle_gamma   90.00
#
_symmetry.space_group_name_H-M   'P 1'
#
loop_
_entity.id
_entity.type
_entity.pdbx_description
1 polymer ?
#
loop_
_entity_poly.entity_id
_entity_poly.type
_entity_poly.pdbx_seq_one_letter_code
_entity_poly.pdbx_strand_id
1 'polypeptide(L)'
;GGDAMMGTKRTEKACATRKQLLEAALAVIGEKGYSAATVDEIVDAAGVSKGVAYYHFKSKAVMAESILEEGIGGLIEGFERIAAEAPTAPEALTGMVELFATSIFENKAFGRFFVSELWREGRVWSRSMRDYEGRLLDVLEGQLARGQREGFIRSEIDPAFEAVALIGMVLTTTLYYIGDESPLLGAPSHQRAGAQAIGGKDGFIARIVDFVRHANASPGVLG
;
A
#
# COMPACT_ATOMS: atom_id res chain seq x y z
N GLY A 1 -30.29 -17.98 25.70
CA GLY A 1 -30.27 -17.10 24.50
C GLY A 1 -29.66 -15.74 24.74
N GLY A 2 -29.56 -15.26 25.99
CA GLY A 2 -29.05 -13.92 26.32
C GLY A 2 -27.54 -13.81 26.34
N ASP A 3 -26.84 -14.84 26.76
CA ASP A 3 -25.37 -14.82 26.95
C ASP A 3 -24.59 -14.79 25.62
N ALA A 4 -25.07 -15.50 24.61
CA ALA A 4 -24.45 -15.49 23.28
C ALA A 4 -24.59 -14.14 22.58
N MET A 5 -25.73 -13.46 22.72
CA MET A 5 -25.95 -12.10 22.16
C MET A 5 -25.13 -11.02 22.86
N MET A 6 -24.91 -11.12 24.19
CA MET A 6 -24.06 -10.19 24.92
C MET A 6 -22.58 -10.37 24.57
N GLY A 7 -22.11 -11.60 24.37
CA GLY A 7 -20.76 -11.90 23.91
C GLY A 7 -20.47 -11.30 22.52
N THR A 8 -21.39 -11.44 21.57
CA THR A 8 -21.27 -10.90 20.21
C THR A 8 -21.19 -9.37 20.22
N LYS A 9 -22.08 -8.68 20.93
CA LYS A 9 -22.06 -7.21 21.05
C LYS A 9 -20.78 -6.67 21.70
N ARG A 10 -20.23 -7.36 22.70
CA ARG A 10 -18.98 -6.98 23.35
C ARG A 10 -17.79 -7.13 22.41
N THR A 11 -17.76 -8.19 21.62
CA THR A 11 -16.72 -8.44 20.60
C THR A 11 -16.81 -7.39 19.49
N GLU A 12 -18.00 -7.08 18.98
CA GLU A 12 -18.23 -6.05 17.97
C GLU A 12 -17.77 -4.66 18.46
N LYS A 13 -18.10 -4.30 19.70
CA LYS A 13 -17.66 -3.03 20.30
C LYS A 13 -16.14 -2.96 20.45
N ALA A 14 -15.51 -4.04 20.87
CA ALA A 14 -14.04 -4.10 20.99
C ALA A 14 -13.37 -3.97 19.61
N CYS A 15 -13.91 -4.61 18.59
CA CYS A 15 -13.43 -4.52 17.21
C CYS A 15 -13.57 -3.10 16.67
N ALA A 16 -14.71 -2.45 16.90
CA ALA A 16 -14.94 -1.05 16.50
C ALA A 16 -13.96 -0.08 17.18
N THR A 17 -13.73 -0.25 18.49
CA THR A 17 -12.76 0.56 19.23
C THR A 17 -11.33 0.37 18.75
N ARG A 18 -10.94 -0.87 18.45
CA ARG A 18 -9.61 -1.18 17.89
C ARG A 18 -9.42 -0.49 16.54
N LYS A 19 -10.40 -0.56 15.66
CA LYS A 19 -10.38 0.12 14.35
C LYS A 19 -10.30 1.63 14.51
N GLN A 20 -11.09 2.23 15.39
CA GLN A 20 -11.08 3.66 15.69
C GLN A 20 -9.69 4.13 16.17
N LEU A 21 -9.02 3.34 17.01
CA LEU A 21 -7.65 3.62 17.45
C LEU A 21 -6.64 3.58 16.31
N LEU A 22 -6.74 2.60 15.40
CA LEU A 22 -5.84 2.52 14.25
C LEU A 22 -6.06 3.66 13.26
N GLU A 23 -7.31 4.05 13.01
CA GLU A 23 -7.65 5.21 12.18
C GLU A 23 -7.10 6.51 12.77
N ALA A 24 -7.24 6.72 14.08
CA ALA A 24 -6.68 7.87 14.78
C ALA A 24 -5.13 7.85 14.76
N ALA A 25 -4.53 6.69 15.01
CA ALA A 25 -3.07 6.54 14.94
C ALA A 25 -2.54 6.85 13.55
N LEU A 26 -3.20 6.35 12.50
CA LEU A 26 -2.83 6.66 11.12
C LEU A 26 -2.93 8.15 10.81
N ALA A 27 -3.99 8.82 11.26
CA ALA A 27 -4.17 10.26 11.04
C ALA A 27 -3.06 11.06 11.72
N VAL A 28 -2.77 10.79 13.00
CA VAL A 28 -1.73 11.51 13.77
C VAL A 28 -0.34 11.23 13.21
N ILE A 29 -0.01 9.98 12.93
CA ILE A 29 1.28 9.58 12.37
C ILE A 29 1.44 10.12 10.94
N GLY A 30 0.38 10.09 10.15
CA GLY A 30 0.39 10.62 8.77
C GLY A 30 0.61 12.14 8.71
N GLU A 31 0.16 12.88 9.73
CA GLU A 31 0.34 14.32 9.83
C GLU A 31 1.73 14.71 10.35
N LYS A 32 2.17 14.06 11.44
CA LYS A 32 3.38 14.46 12.20
C LYS A 32 4.60 13.59 11.94
N GLY A 33 4.43 12.46 11.29
CA GLY A 33 5.43 11.41 11.23
C GLY A 33 5.43 10.50 12.46
N TYR A 34 5.98 9.30 12.29
CA TYR A 34 6.00 8.28 13.34
C TYR A 34 6.70 8.75 14.64
N SER A 35 7.86 9.40 14.52
CA SER A 35 8.68 9.78 15.69
C SER A 35 8.02 10.86 16.53
N ALA A 36 7.35 11.84 15.91
CA ALA A 36 6.72 12.96 16.59
C ALA A 36 5.32 12.63 17.15
N ALA A 37 4.64 11.63 16.61
CA ALA A 37 3.32 11.20 17.08
C ALA A 37 3.42 10.57 18.48
N THR A 38 2.50 10.94 19.38
CA THR A 38 2.42 10.40 20.73
C THR A 38 1.15 9.59 20.97
N VAL A 39 1.19 8.65 21.93
CA VAL A 39 0.01 7.88 22.32
C VAL A 39 -1.08 8.80 22.88
N ASP A 40 -0.71 9.87 23.61
CA ASP A 40 -1.66 10.84 24.14
C ASP A 40 -2.45 11.54 23.04
N GLU A 41 -1.79 11.98 21.96
CA GLU A 41 -2.44 12.57 20.79
C GLU A 41 -3.36 11.57 20.07
N ILE A 42 -2.93 10.31 19.98
CA ILE A 42 -3.73 9.24 19.34
C ILE A 42 -5.00 8.97 20.14
N VAL A 43 -4.93 8.85 21.45
CA VAL A 43 -6.11 8.61 22.29
C VAL A 43 -7.06 9.79 22.32
N ASP A 44 -6.53 11.02 22.31
CA ASP A 44 -7.34 12.24 22.19
C ASP A 44 -8.07 12.28 20.84
N ALA A 45 -7.38 11.99 19.74
CA ALA A 45 -7.97 11.91 18.40
C ALA A 45 -9.01 10.79 18.27
N ALA A 46 -8.79 9.64 18.93
CA ALA A 46 -9.71 8.52 18.96
C ALA A 46 -10.92 8.74 19.90
N GLY A 47 -10.85 9.70 20.81
CA GLY A 47 -11.90 9.91 21.81
C GLY A 47 -12.01 8.77 22.83
N VAL A 48 -10.92 8.09 23.15
CA VAL A 48 -10.85 6.98 24.09
C VAL A 48 -9.85 7.27 25.21
N SER A 49 -9.95 6.52 26.31
CA SER A 49 -8.97 6.63 27.40
C SER A 49 -7.67 5.93 27.05
N LYS A 50 -6.59 6.37 27.70
CA LYS A 50 -5.27 5.74 27.57
C LYS A 50 -5.27 4.26 27.99
N GLY A 51 -6.07 3.92 29.01
CA GLY A 51 -6.26 2.54 29.47
C GLY A 51 -6.92 1.66 28.40
N VAL A 52 -7.91 2.17 27.68
CA VAL A 52 -8.55 1.48 26.55
C VAL A 52 -7.55 1.26 25.42
N ALA A 53 -6.74 2.26 25.09
CA ALA A 53 -5.71 2.12 24.07
C ALA A 53 -4.68 1.03 24.42
N TYR A 54 -4.17 1.01 25.65
CA TYR A 54 -3.22 -0.01 26.10
C TYR A 54 -3.83 -1.41 26.26
N TYR A 55 -5.14 -1.50 26.41
CA TYR A 55 -5.83 -2.79 26.33
C TYR A 55 -5.73 -3.41 24.93
N HIS A 56 -5.86 -2.59 23.87
CA HIS A 56 -5.79 -3.04 22.48
C HIS A 56 -4.37 -3.12 21.93
N PHE A 57 -3.51 -2.18 22.31
CA PHE A 57 -2.16 -2.05 21.76
C PHE A 57 -1.14 -1.73 22.86
N LYS A 58 -0.09 -2.53 22.96
CA LYS A 58 0.93 -2.36 23.99
C LYS A 58 1.78 -1.10 23.81
N SER A 59 1.88 -0.58 22.59
CA SER A 59 2.72 0.58 22.26
C SER A 59 2.32 1.21 20.94
N LYS A 60 2.82 2.42 20.68
CA LYS A 60 2.73 3.09 19.37
C LYS A 60 3.34 2.24 18.25
N ALA A 61 4.44 1.55 18.53
CA ALA A 61 5.07 0.66 17.55
C ALA A 61 4.15 -0.48 17.12
N VAL A 62 3.42 -1.07 18.07
CA VAL A 62 2.42 -2.12 17.76
C VAL A 62 1.24 -1.57 16.97
N MET A 63 0.79 -0.34 17.26
CA MET A 63 -0.24 0.32 16.45
C MET A 63 0.24 0.51 15.00
N ALA A 64 1.44 1.06 14.83
CA ALA A 64 2.05 1.29 13.52
C ALA A 64 2.20 -0.01 12.72
N GLU A 65 2.69 -1.07 13.35
CA GLU A 65 2.82 -2.39 12.72
C GLU A 65 1.46 -2.94 12.30
N SER A 66 0.43 -2.83 13.15
CA SER A 66 -0.92 -3.26 12.82
C SER A 66 -1.51 -2.51 11.62
N ILE A 67 -1.28 -1.20 11.53
CA ILE A 67 -1.71 -0.40 10.36
C ILE A 67 -1.05 -0.93 9.07
N LEU A 68 0.25 -1.19 9.11
CA LEU A 68 0.99 -1.71 7.96
C LEU A 68 0.51 -3.11 7.58
N GLU A 69 0.40 -4.01 8.55
CA GLU A 69 -0.04 -5.39 8.31
C GLU A 69 -1.45 -5.45 7.71
N GLU A 70 -2.39 -4.69 8.24
CA GLU A 70 -3.76 -4.67 7.73
C GLU A 70 -3.84 -4.04 6.33
N GLY A 71 -3.16 -2.90 6.11
CA GLY A 71 -3.17 -2.22 4.81
C GLY A 71 -2.46 -3.00 3.72
N ILE A 72 -1.25 -3.48 3.99
CA ILE A 72 -0.45 -4.23 3.02
C ILE A 72 -1.04 -5.62 2.79
N GLY A 73 -1.46 -6.31 3.86
CA GLY A 73 -2.09 -7.62 3.76
C GLY A 73 -3.33 -7.59 2.87
N GLY A 74 -4.22 -6.63 3.09
CA GLY A 74 -5.41 -6.45 2.25
C GLY A 74 -5.08 -6.16 0.78
N LEU A 75 -4.02 -5.37 0.53
CA LEU A 75 -3.56 -5.07 -0.81
C LEU A 75 -3.03 -6.32 -1.53
N ILE A 76 -2.19 -7.10 -0.85
CA ILE A 76 -1.61 -8.33 -1.42
C ILE A 76 -2.69 -9.39 -1.67
N GLU A 77 -3.62 -9.58 -0.76
CA GLU A 77 -4.78 -10.45 -0.98
C GLU A 77 -5.61 -10.02 -2.20
N GLY A 78 -5.77 -8.71 -2.38
CA GLY A 78 -6.38 -8.15 -3.60
C GLY A 78 -5.59 -8.48 -4.86
N PHE A 79 -4.28 -8.38 -4.83
CA PHE A 79 -3.41 -8.73 -5.96
C PHE A 79 -3.49 -10.21 -6.31
N GLU A 80 -3.45 -11.09 -5.31
CA GLU A 80 -3.57 -12.53 -5.51
C GLU A 80 -4.93 -12.91 -6.13
N ARG A 81 -6.01 -12.25 -5.69
CA ARG A 81 -7.34 -12.44 -6.27
C ARG A 81 -7.41 -11.98 -7.73
N ILE A 82 -6.88 -10.79 -8.04
CA ILE A 82 -6.79 -10.27 -9.41
C ILE A 82 -5.98 -11.24 -10.29
N ALA A 83 -4.85 -11.72 -9.79
CA ALA A 83 -4.02 -12.69 -10.50
C ALA A 83 -4.75 -14.00 -10.85
N ALA A 84 -5.62 -14.46 -9.94
CA ALA A 84 -6.40 -15.67 -10.12
C ALA A 84 -7.59 -15.50 -11.07
N GLU A 85 -8.20 -14.32 -11.10
CA GLU A 85 -9.46 -14.05 -11.81
C GLU A 85 -9.26 -13.40 -13.19
N ALA A 86 -8.16 -12.65 -13.39
CA ALA A 86 -7.94 -11.93 -14.64
C ALA A 86 -7.72 -12.88 -15.84
N PRO A 87 -8.37 -12.62 -16.98
CA PRO A 87 -8.26 -13.46 -18.18
C PRO A 87 -6.84 -13.56 -18.73
N THR A 88 -6.08 -12.47 -18.67
CA THR A 88 -4.70 -12.38 -19.18
C THR A 88 -3.76 -11.73 -18.18
N ALA A 89 -2.46 -11.95 -18.34
CA ALA A 89 -1.45 -11.32 -17.52
C ALA A 89 -1.43 -9.77 -17.62
N PRO A 90 -1.57 -9.15 -18.79
CA PRO A 90 -1.69 -7.69 -18.90
C PRO A 90 -2.89 -7.13 -18.13
N GLU A 91 -4.04 -7.79 -18.18
CA GLU A 91 -5.22 -7.38 -17.42
C GLU A 91 -5.00 -7.53 -15.91
N ALA A 92 -4.32 -8.61 -15.46
CA ALA A 92 -3.95 -8.79 -14.06
C ALA A 92 -3.02 -7.67 -13.58
N LEU A 93 -1.95 -7.39 -14.31
CA LEU A 93 -0.98 -6.33 -13.97
C LEU A 93 -1.64 -4.94 -13.94
N THR A 94 -2.49 -4.64 -14.92
CA THR A 94 -3.28 -3.39 -14.94
C THR A 94 -4.18 -3.29 -13.71
N GLY A 95 -4.93 -4.34 -13.40
CA GLY A 95 -5.81 -4.38 -12.22
C GLY A 95 -5.06 -4.21 -10.90
N MET A 96 -3.84 -4.74 -10.79
CA MET A 96 -2.99 -4.54 -9.62
C MET A 96 -2.53 -3.08 -9.48
N VAL A 97 -2.15 -2.43 -10.58
CA VAL A 97 -1.81 -0.98 -10.58
C VAL A 97 -3.02 -0.16 -10.19
N GLU A 98 -4.19 -0.46 -10.71
CA GLU A 98 -5.45 0.23 -10.37
C GLU A 98 -5.80 0.08 -8.89
N LEU A 99 -5.71 -1.14 -8.34
CA LEU A 99 -5.98 -1.40 -6.93
C LEU A 99 -5.00 -0.64 -6.03
N PHE A 100 -3.71 -0.69 -6.35
CA PHE A 100 -2.68 0.03 -5.61
C PHE A 100 -2.92 1.55 -5.64
N ALA A 101 -3.08 2.12 -6.83
CA ALA A 101 -3.31 3.55 -6.99
C ALA A 101 -4.57 4.01 -6.26
N THR A 102 -5.67 3.27 -6.38
CA THR A 102 -6.91 3.55 -5.67
C THR A 102 -6.69 3.55 -4.16
N SER A 103 -6.03 2.53 -3.62
CA SER A 103 -5.76 2.40 -2.19
C SER A 103 -4.93 3.57 -1.64
N ILE A 104 -3.94 4.03 -2.39
CA ILE A 104 -3.04 5.10 -1.95
C ILE A 104 -3.64 6.50 -2.18
N PHE A 105 -4.25 6.76 -3.33
CA PHE A 105 -4.82 8.08 -3.63
C PHE A 105 -6.08 8.37 -2.81
N GLU A 106 -6.86 7.36 -2.46
CA GLU A 106 -8.04 7.50 -1.60
C GLU A 106 -7.66 7.58 -0.11
N ASN A 107 -6.52 7.02 0.28
CA ASN A 107 -5.99 7.10 1.64
C ASN A 107 -4.55 7.61 1.65
N LYS A 108 -4.39 8.91 1.39
CA LYS A 108 -3.07 9.57 1.32
C LYS A 108 -2.28 9.47 2.63
N ALA A 109 -2.96 9.46 3.79
CA ALA A 109 -2.31 9.27 5.08
C ALA A 109 -1.64 7.90 5.17
N PHE A 110 -2.31 6.84 4.74
CA PHE A 110 -1.72 5.51 4.65
C PHE A 110 -0.56 5.47 3.66
N GLY A 111 -0.74 6.05 2.47
CA GLY A 111 0.31 6.09 1.45
C GLY A 111 1.60 6.75 1.95
N ARG A 112 1.49 7.93 2.56
CA ARG A 112 2.64 8.63 3.15
C ARG A 112 3.28 7.83 4.26
N PHE A 113 2.48 7.30 5.18
CA PHE A 113 2.98 6.48 6.28
C PHE A 113 3.68 5.21 5.78
N PHE A 114 3.04 4.46 4.89
CA PHE A 114 3.60 3.24 4.30
C PHE A 114 4.97 3.47 3.69
N VAL A 115 5.09 4.49 2.84
CA VAL A 115 6.35 4.74 2.17
C VAL A 115 7.41 5.28 3.11
N SER A 116 7.06 6.16 4.06
CA SER A 116 8.01 6.63 5.06
C SER A 116 8.57 5.49 5.92
N GLU A 117 7.76 4.48 6.21
CA GLU A 117 8.18 3.31 6.96
C GLU A 117 9.07 2.36 6.16
N LEU A 118 8.86 2.24 4.84
CA LEU A 118 9.73 1.43 3.97
C LEU A 118 11.19 1.88 4.01
N TRP A 119 11.42 3.18 4.13
CA TRP A 119 12.74 3.79 4.10
C TRP A 119 13.25 4.23 5.46
N ARG A 120 12.52 3.96 6.53
CA ARG A 120 12.91 4.36 7.89
C ARG A 120 14.17 3.63 8.34
N GLU A 121 15.20 4.40 8.68
CA GLU A 121 16.43 3.85 9.24
C GLU A 121 16.16 3.04 10.51
N GLY A 122 16.80 1.91 10.65
CA GLY A 122 16.63 1.01 11.79
C GLY A 122 15.29 0.27 11.84
N ARG A 123 14.49 0.31 10.77
CA ARG A 123 13.24 -0.45 10.68
C ARG A 123 13.52 -1.95 10.77
N VAL A 124 12.93 -2.59 11.77
CA VAL A 124 12.91 -4.05 11.86
C VAL A 124 11.53 -4.54 11.39
N TRP A 125 11.52 -5.31 10.33
CA TRP A 125 10.30 -5.89 9.79
C TRP A 125 9.85 -7.09 10.60
N SER A 126 8.55 -7.18 10.91
CA SER A 126 7.93 -8.35 11.48
C SER A 126 8.01 -9.54 10.51
N ARG A 127 7.76 -10.75 11.03
CA ARG A 127 7.65 -11.94 10.19
C ARG A 127 6.54 -11.80 9.17
N SER A 128 5.37 -11.29 9.59
CA SER A 128 4.23 -11.06 8.70
C SER A 128 4.57 -10.13 7.55
N MET A 129 5.31 -9.05 7.82
CA MET A 129 5.71 -8.10 6.79
C MET A 129 6.68 -8.71 5.78
N ARG A 130 7.62 -9.54 6.24
CA ARG A 130 8.51 -10.29 5.33
C ARG A 130 7.76 -11.30 4.47
N ASP A 131 6.75 -11.97 5.06
CA ASP A 131 5.88 -12.89 4.33
C ASP A 131 5.07 -12.13 3.24
N TYR A 132 4.57 -10.93 3.54
CA TYR A 132 3.88 -10.09 2.56
C TYR A 132 4.80 -9.63 1.42
N GLU A 133 6.05 -9.27 1.72
CA GLU A 133 7.04 -8.93 0.69
C GLU A 133 7.27 -10.11 -0.26
N GLY A 134 7.46 -11.31 0.28
CA GLY A 134 7.61 -12.54 -0.52
C GLY A 134 6.39 -12.81 -1.39
N ARG A 135 5.19 -12.72 -0.84
CA ARG A 135 3.93 -12.89 -1.60
C ARG A 135 3.74 -11.86 -2.69
N LEU A 136 4.12 -10.59 -2.43
CA LEU A 136 4.08 -9.53 -3.45
C LEU A 136 4.99 -9.84 -4.63
N LEU A 137 6.23 -10.24 -4.34
CA LEU A 137 7.19 -10.62 -5.38
C LEU A 137 6.69 -11.83 -6.18
N ASP A 138 6.22 -12.87 -5.50
CA ASP A 138 5.70 -14.09 -6.13
C ASP A 138 4.54 -13.80 -7.09
N VAL A 139 3.58 -12.96 -6.69
CA VAL A 139 2.42 -12.64 -7.53
C VAL A 139 2.81 -11.83 -8.76
N LEU A 140 3.72 -10.86 -8.62
CA LEU A 140 4.18 -10.04 -9.73
C LEU A 140 5.04 -10.85 -10.71
N GLU A 141 6.04 -11.55 -10.20
CA GLU A 141 6.89 -12.45 -11.01
C GLU A 141 6.05 -13.50 -11.75
N GLY A 142 5.09 -14.09 -11.04
CA GLY A 142 4.17 -15.07 -11.63
C GLY A 142 3.36 -14.52 -12.80
N GLN A 143 2.87 -13.26 -12.71
CA GLN A 143 2.14 -12.63 -13.80
C GLN A 143 3.04 -12.20 -14.96
N LEU A 144 4.26 -11.76 -14.70
CA LEU A 144 5.24 -11.48 -15.75
C LEU A 144 5.61 -12.75 -16.53
N ALA A 145 5.89 -13.84 -15.84
CA ALA A 145 6.17 -15.14 -16.44
C ALA A 145 4.95 -15.69 -17.20
N ARG A 146 3.72 -15.48 -16.68
CA ARG A 146 2.48 -15.81 -17.38
C ARG A 146 2.35 -15.00 -18.68
N GLY A 147 2.62 -13.71 -18.65
CA GLY A 147 2.59 -12.84 -19.82
C GLY A 147 3.58 -13.25 -20.91
N GLN A 148 4.76 -13.77 -20.53
CA GLN A 148 5.70 -14.38 -21.47
C GLN A 148 5.12 -15.64 -22.14
N ARG A 149 4.50 -16.53 -21.37
CA ARG A 149 3.85 -17.73 -21.91
C ARG A 149 2.67 -17.40 -22.82
N GLU A 150 1.94 -16.34 -22.51
CA GLU A 150 0.81 -15.84 -23.32
C GLU A 150 1.27 -15.05 -24.56
N GLY A 151 2.56 -14.72 -24.68
CA GLY A 151 3.12 -13.98 -25.80
C GLY A 151 2.95 -12.45 -25.73
N PHE A 152 2.43 -11.92 -24.64
CA PHE A 152 2.28 -10.46 -24.44
C PHE A 152 3.56 -9.79 -23.97
N ILE A 153 4.38 -10.48 -23.19
CA ILE A 153 5.61 -9.97 -22.59
C ILE A 153 6.82 -10.60 -23.27
N ARG A 154 7.83 -9.78 -23.52
CA ARG A 154 9.07 -10.22 -24.17
C ARG A 154 9.76 -11.34 -23.38
N SER A 155 10.24 -12.34 -24.08
CA SER A 155 10.93 -13.50 -23.47
C SER A 155 12.28 -13.16 -22.86
N GLU A 156 12.89 -12.05 -23.29
CA GLU A 156 14.25 -11.65 -22.89
C GLU A 156 14.30 -11.00 -21.52
N ILE A 157 13.16 -10.54 -20.98
CA ILE A 157 13.16 -9.95 -19.64
C ILE A 157 13.22 -11.03 -18.55
N ASP A 158 13.87 -10.69 -17.46
CA ASP A 158 13.87 -11.50 -16.25
C ASP A 158 12.67 -11.12 -15.38
N PRO A 159 11.65 -12.00 -15.20
CA PRO A 159 10.47 -11.70 -14.39
C PRO A 159 10.78 -11.29 -12.95
N ALA A 160 11.81 -11.85 -12.33
CA ALA A 160 12.18 -11.52 -10.95
C ALA A 160 12.74 -10.09 -10.86
N PHE A 161 13.63 -9.71 -11.79
CA PHE A 161 14.16 -8.35 -11.87
C PHE A 161 13.06 -7.33 -12.16
N GLU A 162 12.22 -7.62 -13.15
CA GLU A 162 11.10 -6.72 -13.51
C GLU A 162 10.11 -6.54 -12.36
N ALA A 163 9.80 -7.58 -11.58
CA ALA A 163 8.93 -7.45 -10.42
C ALA A 163 9.48 -6.43 -9.41
N VAL A 164 10.77 -6.50 -9.09
CA VAL A 164 11.42 -5.53 -8.21
C VAL A 164 11.45 -4.13 -8.82
N ALA A 165 11.74 -4.01 -10.11
CA ALA A 165 11.75 -2.74 -10.83
C ALA A 165 10.36 -2.08 -10.85
N LEU A 166 9.30 -2.85 -11.08
CA LEU A 166 7.91 -2.37 -11.04
C LEU A 166 7.52 -1.85 -9.66
N ILE A 167 7.87 -2.58 -8.59
CA ILE A 167 7.62 -2.12 -7.21
C ILE A 167 8.33 -0.79 -6.98
N GLY A 168 9.60 -0.70 -7.29
CA GLY A 168 10.40 0.52 -7.11
C GLY A 168 9.82 1.70 -7.89
N MET A 169 9.47 1.50 -9.16
CA MET A 169 8.89 2.53 -10.00
C MET A 169 7.54 3.03 -9.44
N VAL A 170 6.63 2.11 -9.11
CA VAL A 170 5.30 2.48 -8.61
C VAL A 170 5.40 3.18 -7.27
N LEU A 171 6.21 2.68 -6.34
CA LEU A 171 6.42 3.32 -5.03
C LEU A 171 7.02 4.71 -5.16
N THR A 172 8.07 4.87 -5.96
CA THR A 172 8.77 6.14 -6.14
C THR A 172 7.89 7.19 -6.81
N THR A 173 7.19 6.81 -7.88
CA THR A 173 6.26 7.71 -8.57
C THR A 173 5.07 8.08 -7.70
N THR A 174 4.54 7.13 -6.94
CA THR A 174 3.46 7.39 -5.97
C THR A 174 3.89 8.43 -4.95
N LEU A 175 5.07 8.25 -4.33
CA LEU A 175 5.63 9.23 -3.38
C LEU A 175 5.72 10.62 -3.96
N TYR A 176 6.21 10.72 -5.18
CA TYR A 176 6.38 12.00 -5.85
C TYR A 176 5.04 12.73 -6.04
N TYR A 177 3.96 12.02 -6.36
CA TYR A 177 2.67 12.62 -6.69
C TYR A 177 1.69 12.73 -5.51
N ILE A 178 1.86 11.98 -4.43
CA ILE A 178 1.02 12.12 -3.22
C ILE A 178 1.71 12.83 -2.07
N GLY A 179 3.04 12.94 -2.10
CA GLY A 179 3.84 13.58 -1.05
C GLY A 179 3.76 15.10 -1.11
N ASP A 180 3.88 15.75 0.04
CA ASP A 180 4.00 17.21 0.14
C ASP A 180 5.44 17.68 -0.15
N GLU A 181 6.42 16.79 0.01
CA GLU A 181 7.83 17.01 -0.31
C GLU A 181 8.40 15.83 -1.12
N SER A 182 9.12 16.14 -2.19
CA SER A 182 9.77 15.11 -2.99
C SER A 182 11.03 14.59 -2.29
N PRO A 183 11.10 13.33 -1.85
CA PRO A 183 12.28 12.77 -1.24
C PRO A 183 13.47 12.65 -2.20
N LEU A 184 13.20 12.68 -3.52
CA LEU A 184 14.23 12.55 -4.55
C LEU A 184 14.94 13.87 -4.87
N LEU A 185 14.22 14.99 -4.77
CA LEU A 185 14.70 16.27 -5.31
C LEU A 185 14.84 17.36 -4.25
N GLY A 186 14.40 17.12 -3.02
CA GLY A 186 14.60 18.02 -1.87
C GLY A 186 14.06 19.45 -2.02
N ALA A 187 13.32 19.74 -3.10
CA ALA A 187 12.90 21.09 -3.42
C ALA A 187 11.40 21.21 -3.68
N PRO A 188 10.69 22.09 -2.95
CA PRO A 188 9.26 22.38 -3.14
C PRO A 188 8.89 22.82 -4.56
N SER A 189 9.85 23.36 -5.31
CA SER A 189 9.62 23.90 -6.66
C SER A 189 9.29 22.84 -7.72
N HIS A 190 9.63 21.57 -7.49
CA HIS A 190 9.35 20.48 -8.41
C HIS A 190 8.01 19.79 -8.13
N GLN A 191 7.38 20.09 -6.99
CA GLN A 191 6.07 19.57 -6.60
C GLN A 191 4.89 20.25 -7.29
N ARG A 192 5.13 21.30 -8.06
CA ARG A 192 4.05 22.07 -8.72
C ARG A 192 3.16 21.24 -9.62
N ALA A 193 3.58 20.05 -9.92
CA ALA A 193 2.74 19.19 -10.73
C ALA A 193 1.72 18.40 -9.90
N GLY A 194 2.05 17.91 -8.71
CA GLY A 194 1.14 17.11 -7.90
C GLY A 194 0.32 16.10 -8.69
N ALA A 195 -0.57 15.40 -8.03
CA ALA A 195 -1.49 14.48 -8.70
C ALA A 195 -2.39 15.17 -9.75
N GLN A 196 -2.70 16.46 -9.57
CA GLN A 196 -3.56 17.22 -10.50
C GLN A 196 -2.93 17.43 -11.88
N ALA A 197 -1.62 17.64 -11.97
CA ALA A 197 -0.95 17.86 -13.25
C ALA A 197 -0.88 16.63 -14.16
N ILE A 198 -1.01 15.44 -13.57
CA ILE A 198 -1.09 14.19 -14.34
C ILE A 198 -2.52 13.71 -14.54
N GLY A 199 -3.54 14.47 -14.12
CA GLY A 199 -4.94 14.08 -14.21
C GLY A 199 -5.41 13.23 -13.02
N GLY A 200 -4.84 13.45 -11.82
CA GLY A 200 -5.22 12.72 -10.60
C GLY A 200 -4.87 11.24 -10.65
N LYS A 201 -5.64 10.43 -9.93
CA LYS A 201 -5.49 8.98 -9.86
C LYS A 201 -5.55 8.31 -11.23
N ASP A 202 -6.53 8.65 -12.05
CA ASP A 202 -6.73 8.03 -13.36
C ASP A 202 -5.58 8.35 -14.32
N GLY A 203 -5.09 9.58 -14.31
CA GLY A 203 -3.92 9.98 -15.07
C GLY A 203 -2.63 9.29 -14.59
N PHE A 204 -2.49 9.06 -13.29
CA PHE A 204 -1.39 8.27 -12.73
C PHE A 204 -1.44 6.83 -13.22
N ILE A 205 -2.59 6.16 -13.09
CA ILE A 205 -2.78 4.78 -13.55
C ILE A 205 -2.46 4.66 -15.04
N ALA A 206 -3.01 5.56 -15.87
CA ALA A 206 -2.78 5.54 -17.31
C ALA A 206 -1.28 5.62 -17.67
N ARG A 207 -0.51 6.48 -16.99
CA ARG A 207 0.93 6.61 -17.23
C ARG A 207 1.73 5.40 -16.78
N ILE A 208 1.41 4.83 -15.64
CA ILE A 208 2.08 3.61 -15.15
C ILE A 208 1.80 2.44 -16.11
N VAL A 209 0.55 2.23 -16.48
CA VAL A 209 0.15 1.15 -17.40
C VAL A 209 0.81 1.32 -18.76
N ASP A 210 0.82 2.54 -19.31
CA ASP A 210 1.47 2.85 -20.58
C ASP A 210 2.97 2.56 -20.53
N PHE A 211 3.65 3.02 -19.48
CA PHE A 211 5.09 2.79 -19.30
C PHE A 211 5.40 1.29 -19.21
N VAL A 212 4.70 0.56 -18.35
CA VAL A 212 4.90 -0.89 -18.17
C VAL A 212 4.64 -1.65 -19.46
N ARG A 213 3.57 -1.30 -20.18
CA ARG A 213 3.20 -1.91 -21.44
C ARG A 213 4.31 -1.72 -22.49
N HIS A 214 4.78 -0.49 -22.68
CA HIS A 214 5.83 -0.20 -23.66
C HIS A 214 7.18 -0.81 -23.30
N ALA A 215 7.52 -0.87 -22.01
CA ALA A 215 8.76 -1.47 -21.56
C ALA A 215 8.80 -3.00 -21.77
N ASN A 216 7.66 -3.66 -21.62
CA ASN A 216 7.60 -5.12 -21.51
C ASN A 216 6.91 -5.85 -22.67
N ALA A 217 6.18 -5.15 -23.54
CA ALA A 217 5.41 -5.80 -24.60
C ALA A 217 6.30 -6.51 -25.63
N SER A 218 5.82 -7.66 -26.07
CA SER A 218 6.41 -8.38 -27.20
C SER A 218 6.32 -7.55 -28.49
N PRO A 219 7.27 -7.69 -29.42
CA PRO A 219 7.18 -7.06 -30.73
C PRO A 219 5.85 -7.38 -31.43
N GLY A 220 5.14 -6.34 -31.90
CA GLY A 220 3.85 -6.47 -32.58
C GLY A 220 2.62 -6.39 -31.67
N VAL A 221 2.76 -6.40 -30.34
CA VAL A 221 1.63 -6.25 -29.40
C VAL A 221 1.18 -4.79 -29.24
N LEU A 222 2.07 -3.85 -29.54
CA LEU A 222 1.82 -2.39 -29.42
C LEU A 222 1.26 -1.76 -30.70
N GLY A 223 0.98 -2.57 -31.72
CA GLY A 223 0.45 -2.13 -33.03
C GLY A 223 -1.04 -1.88 -33.03
#